data_8333e1da340653c605812c752f4240fb
#
_entry.id   8333e1da340653c605812c752f4240fb
#
_cell.length_a   1.000
_cell.length_b   1.000
_cell.length_c   1.000
_cell.angle_alpha   90.00
_cell.angle_beta   90.00
_cell.angle_gamma   90.00
#
_symmetry.space_group_name_H-M   'P 1'
#
loop_
_entity.id
_entity.type
_entity.pdbx_description
1 polymer ?
#
loop_
_entity_poly.entity_id
_entity_poly.type
_entity_poly.pdbx_seq_one_letter_code
_entity_poly.pdbx_strand_id
1 'polypeptide(L)'
;SSFSTLSVQEETLIMRPLSDNEMFIIGLFGLENEDIQSIEYIRDGNDAIVDVFLTPHPLRCPDCGYDQPKIKNYVLKKITHSILSDRGCTLHYHARRYVCPVCHRTYYEKNPFVFQGRKISIKTVINILTDLKKSTETFASVAERYHISPTSAASIFDEHVQISRHTLPEMINFDEVYAFRTKTSKFVCVLLDYQKQTPIDVLDSRHKS
;
A
#
# COMPACT_ATOMS: atom_id res chain seq x y z
N SER A 1 -0.66 -60.08 -15.29
CA SER A 1 -0.13 -58.93 -14.60
C SER A 1 -0.69 -57.65 -15.24
N SER A 2 -1.78 -57.17 -14.67
CA SER A 2 -2.47 -55.98 -15.14
C SER A 2 -1.97 -54.79 -14.34
N PHE A 3 -1.29 -53.87 -14.98
CA PHE A 3 -1.00 -52.55 -14.42
C PHE A 3 -2.21 -51.64 -14.65
N SER A 4 -2.93 -51.33 -13.61
CA SER A 4 -3.96 -50.31 -13.61
C SER A 4 -3.30 -48.93 -13.54
N THR A 5 -3.39 -48.22 -14.65
CA THR A 5 -3.06 -46.78 -14.77
C THR A 5 -4.07 -46.02 -13.97
N LEU A 6 -3.65 -45.48 -12.83
CA LEU A 6 -4.40 -44.45 -12.10
C LEU A 6 -4.30 -43.13 -12.90
N SER A 7 -5.40 -42.77 -13.53
CA SER A 7 -5.57 -41.47 -14.15
C SER A 7 -5.65 -40.43 -13.04
N VAL A 8 -4.61 -39.60 -12.93
CA VAL A 8 -4.65 -38.34 -12.17
C VAL A 8 -5.60 -37.43 -12.95
N GLN A 9 -6.81 -37.28 -12.45
CA GLN A 9 -7.70 -36.20 -12.94
C GLN A 9 -7.07 -34.87 -12.55
N GLU A 10 -6.59 -34.12 -13.54
CA GLU A 10 -6.38 -32.71 -13.43
C GLU A 10 -7.74 -32.06 -13.14
N GLU A 11 -8.03 -31.76 -11.87
CA GLU A 11 -9.09 -30.86 -11.53
C GLU A 11 -8.71 -29.48 -12.09
N THR A 12 -9.15 -29.22 -13.31
CA THR A 12 -9.17 -27.85 -13.86
C THR A 12 -10.04 -27.05 -12.94
N LEU A 13 -9.43 -26.17 -12.16
CA LEU A 13 -10.13 -25.22 -11.29
C LEU A 13 -10.98 -24.34 -12.20
N ILE A 14 -12.25 -24.70 -12.39
CA ILE A 14 -13.20 -23.89 -13.14
C ILE A 14 -13.44 -22.65 -12.29
N MET A 15 -12.77 -21.56 -12.65
CA MET A 15 -12.96 -20.27 -12.01
C MET A 15 -14.41 -19.84 -12.24
N ARG A 16 -15.16 -19.68 -11.16
CA ARG A 16 -16.49 -19.10 -11.20
C ARG A 16 -16.38 -17.68 -11.74
N PRO A 17 -17.15 -17.27 -12.76
CA PRO A 17 -17.18 -15.87 -13.17
C PRO A 17 -17.69 -14.99 -12.02
N LEU A 18 -17.11 -13.81 -11.87
CA LEU A 18 -17.57 -12.83 -10.90
C LEU A 18 -18.96 -12.34 -11.28
N SER A 19 -19.82 -12.12 -10.28
CA SER A 19 -21.13 -11.52 -10.47
C SER A 19 -21.02 -10.01 -10.75
N ASP A 20 -22.08 -9.42 -11.31
CA ASP A 20 -22.14 -7.97 -11.58
C ASP A 20 -21.91 -7.15 -10.30
N ASN A 21 -22.41 -7.62 -9.14
CA ASN A 21 -22.20 -6.98 -7.86
C ASN A 21 -20.72 -7.03 -7.43
N GLU A 22 -20.04 -8.14 -7.61
CA GLU A 22 -18.61 -8.28 -7.34
C GLU A 22 -17.79 -7.38 -8.26
N MET A 23 -18.12 -7.33 -9.55
CA MET A 23 -17.49 -6.42 -10.51
C MET A 23 -17.68 -4.95 -10.14
N PHE A 24 -18.87 -4.58 -9.68
CA PHE A 24 -19.14 -3.23 -9.18
C PHE A 24 -18.28 -2.88 -7.96
N ILE A 25 -18.17 -3.79 -6.98
CA ILE A 25 -17.33 -3.60 -5.79
C ILE A 25 -15.86 -3.45 -6.20
N ILE A 26 -15.35 -4.29 -7.10
CA ILE A 26 -13.99 -4.22 -7.63
C ILE A 26 -13.72 -2.83 -8.22
N GLY A 27 -14.59 -2.35 -9.11
CA GLY A 27 -14.46 -1.04 -9.73
C GLY A 27 -14.52 0.11 -8.71
N LEU A 28 -15.49 0.07 -7.79
CA LEU A 28 -15.65 1.09 -6.75
C LEU A 28 -14.42 1.23 -5.84
N PHE A 29 -13.78 0.11 -5.50
CA PHE A 29 -12.61 0.10 -4.62
C PHE A 29 -11.28 0.08 -5.39
N GLY A 30 -11.30 0.16 -6.73
CA GLY A 30 -10.11 0.25 -7.58
C GLY A 30 -9.20 -0.96 -7.49
N LEU A 31 -9.79 -2.15 -7.48
CA LEU A 31 -9.10 -3.45 -7.37
C LEU A 31 -9.06 -4.21 -8.71
N GLU A 32 -9.22 -3.52 -9.84
CA GLU A 32 -9.37 -4.12 -11.18
C GLU A 32 -8.14 -4.90 -11.66
N ASN A 33 -6.97 -4.59 -11.11
CA ASN A 33 -5.71 -5.25 -11.48
C ASN A 33 -5.40 -6.47 -10.61
N GLU A 34 -6.29 -6.80 -9.67
CA GLU A 34 -6.08 -7.91 -8.76
C GLU A 34 -6.77 -9.17 -9.26
N ASP A 35 -6.14 -10.31 -8.99
CA ASP A 35 -6.67 -11.61 -9.36
C ASP A 35 -7.64 -12.12 -8.30
N ILE A 36 -8.86 -11.59 -8.33
CA ILE A 36 -9.87 -11.79 -7.31
C ILE A 36 -10.70 -13.04 -7.63
N GLN A 37 -10.77 -13.96 -6.69
CA GLN A 37 -11.64 -15.13 -6.72
C GLN A 37 -13.04 -14.81 -6.19
N SER A 38 -13.11 -14.04 -5.09
CA SER A 38 -14.35 -13.55 -4.51
C SER A 38 -14.13 -12.27 -3.74
N ILE A 39 -15.12 -11.41 -3.72
CA ILE A 39 -15.11 -10.15 -3.01
C ILE A 39 -16.48 -9.86 -2.42
N GLU A 40 -16.51 -9.35 -1.19
CA GLU A 40 -17.73 -8.98 -0.50
C GLU A 40 -17.56 -7.62 0.18
N TYR A 41 -18.62 -6.81 0.13
CA TYR A 41 -18.70 -5.56 0.87
C TYR A 41 -19.53 -5.76 2.12
N ILE A 42 -18.96 -5.40 3.27
CA ILE A 42 -19.60 -5.49 4.59
C ILE A 42 -19.59 -4.10 5.20
N ARG A 43 -20.75 -3.63 5.62
CA ARG A 43 -20.87 -2.37 6.35
C ARG A 43 -20.64 -2.63 7.84
N ASP A 44 -19.69 -1.89 8.43
CA ASP A 44 -19.38 -1.95 9.87
C ASP A 44 -19.58 -0.55 10.48
N GLY A 45 -20.79 -0.28 10.95
CA GLY A 45 -21.18 1.04 11.45
C GLY A 45 -21.08 2.11 10.36
N ASN A 46 -20.17 3.06 10.51
CA ASN A 46 -19.88 4.10 9.51
C ASN A 46 -18.75 3.73 8.56
N ASP A 47 -18.01 2.67 8.87
CA ASP A 47 -16.87 2.19 8.08
C ASP A 47 -17.29 1.10 7.09
N ALA A 48 -16.40 0.82 6.15
CA ALA A 48 -16.53 -0.22 5.16
C ALA A 48 -15.47 -1.31 5.38
N ILE A 49 -15.89 -2.57 5.22
CA ILE A 49 -14.98 -3.71 5.12
C ILE A 49 -15.15 -4.31 3.73
N VAL A 50 -14.05 -4.52 3.03
CA VAL A 50 -14.02 -5.25 1.76
C VAL A 50 -13.28 -6.56 2.01
N ASP A 51 -14.01 -7.66 2.02
CA ASP A 51 -13.47 -9.00 2.25
C ASP A 51 -13.07 -9.64 0.92
N VAL A 52 -11.81 -10.10 0.80
CA VAL A 52 -11.24 -10.53 -0.49
C VAL A 52 -10.49 -11.84 -0.37
N PHE A 53 -10.78 -12.74 -1.31
CA PHE A 53 -10.00 -13.94 -1.61
C PHE A 53 -9.43 -13.83 -3.02
N LEU A 54 -8.15 -14.17 -3.18
CA LEU A 54 -7.49 -14.20 -4.47
C LEU A 54 -7.52 -15.61 -5.06
N THR A 55 -7.45 -15.70 -6.39
CA THR A 55 -7.30 -16.94 -7.11
C THR A 55 -6.01 -17.66 -6.69
N PRO A 56 -6.04 -18.97 -6.45
CA PRO A 56 -4.83 -19.73 -6.18
C PRO A 56 -3.92 -19.78 -7.41
N HIS A 57 -2.65 -19.45 -7.21
CA HIS A 57 -1.63 -19.62 -8.23
C HIS A 57 -0.62 -20.69 -7.82
N PRO A 58 -0.05 -21.43 -8.77
CA PRO A 58 1.04 -22.35 -8.48
C PRO A 58 2.22 -21.57 -7.87
N LEU A 59 2.63 -21.96 -6.67
CA LEU A 59 3.80 -21.38 -5.99
C LEU A 59 4.84 -22.48 -5.80
N ARG A 60 6.10 -22.13 -6.03
CA ARG A 60 7.23 -23.00 -5.68
C ARG A 60 7.73 -22.68 -4.28
N CYS A 61 8.21 -23.69 -3.58
CA CYS A 61 8.86 -23.50 -2.30
C CYS A 61 10.10 -22.59 -2.47
N PRO A 62 10.21 -21.48 -1.75
CA PRO A 62 11.35 -20.57 -1.90
C PRO A 62 12.69 -21.18 -1.46
N ASP A 63 12.69 -22.23 -0.65
CA ASP A 63 13.90 -22.85 -0.12
C ASP A 63 14.39 -24.04 -0.97
N CYS A 64 13.50 -24.98 -1.31
CA CYS A 64 13.87 -26.21 -1.99
C CYS A 64 13.35 -26.33 -3.43
N GLY A 65 12.58 -25.33 -3.91
CA GLY A 65 12.06 -25.30 -5.27
C GLY A 65 10.91 -26.26 -5.56
N TYR A 66 10.42 -27.01 -4.57
CA TYR A 66 9.29 -27.92 -4.73
C TYR A 66 8.06 -27.20 -5.26
N ASP A 67 7.41 -27.72 -6.29
CA ASP A 67 6.40 -27.06 -7.10
C ASP A 67 4.93 -27.26 -6.65
N GLN A 68 4.69 -28.16 -5.68
CA GLN A 68 3.34 -28.47 -5.20
C GLN A 68 3.20 -28.28 -3.67
N PRO A 69 3.47 -27.10 -3.12
CA PRO A 69 3.26 -26.83 -1.71
C PRO A 69 1.77 -26.92 -1.36
N LYS A 70 1.48 -27.32 -0.13
CA LYS A 70 0.09 -27.44 0.36
C LYS A 70 -0.32 -26.15 1.09
N ILE A 71 -1.56 -25.74 0.90
CA ILE A 71 -2.14 -24.65 1.73
C ILE A 71 -2.30 -25.21 3.16
N LYS A 72 -1.66 -24.57 4.12
CA LYS A 72 -1.76 -24.92 5.53
C LYS A 72 -3.00 -24.30 6.17
N ASN A 73 -3.20 -23.00 5.95
CA ASN A 73 -4.35 -22.23 6.42
C ASN A 73 -4.41 -20.87 5.73
N TYR A 74 -5.51 -20.16 5.94
CA TYR A 74 -5.66 -18.75 5.58
C TYR A 74 -5.40 -17.86 6.79
N VAL A 75 -4.78 -16.71 6.56
CA VAL A 75 -4.49 -15.73 7.60
C VAL A 75 -5.05 -14.38 7.19
N LEU A 76 -5.96 -13.85 8.00
CA LEU A 76 -6.58 -12.56 7.76
C LEU A 76 -5.55 -11.42 7.89
N LYS A 77 -5.36 -10.66 6.81
CA LYS A 77 -4.56 -9.44 6.77
C LYS A 77 -5.49 -8.24 6.66
N LYS A 78 -5.53 -7.43 7.72
CA LYS A 78 -6.28 -6.17 7.74
C LYS A 78 -5.41 -5.06 7.16
N ILE A 79 -5.91 -4.40 6.10
CA ILE A 79 -5.18 -3.40 5.33
C ILE A 79 -6.04 -2.15 5.26
N THR A 80 -5.51 -1.00 5.63
CA THR A 80 -6.19 0.28 5.45
C THR A 80 -6.30 0.56 3.94
N HIS A 81 -7.54 0.68 3.45
CA HIS A 81 -7.86 0.87 2.05
C HIS A 81 -8.85 2.04 1.88
N SER A 82 -8.51 3.17 2.48
CA SER A 82 -9.35 4.37 2.47
C SER A 82 -9.21 5.09 1.14
N ILE A 83 -10.13 4.84 0.22
CA ILE A 83 -10.21 5.52 -1.09
C ILE A 83 -11.47 6.37 -1.22
N LEU A 84 -12.46 6.16 -0.37
CA LEU A 84 -13.65 7.00 -0.23
C LEU A 84 -13.42 7.95 0.93
N SER A 85 -13.65 9.25 0.70
CA SER A 85 -13.38 10.29 1.71
C SER A 85 -14.43 10.38 2.82
N ASP A 86 -15.61 9.81 2.61
CA ASP A 86 -16.75 9.88 3.53
C ASP A 86 -16.71 8.82 4.63
N ARG A 87 -15.87 7.81 4.49
CA ARG A 87 -15.75 6.70 5.46
C ARG A 87 -14.40 6.02 5.44
N GLY A 88 -13.99 5.46 6.58
CA GLY A 88 -12.86 4.54 6.65
C GLY A 88 -13.18 3.23 5.90
N CYS A 89 -12.15 2.63 5.30
CA CYS A 89 -12.28 1.32 4.68
C CYS A 89 -11.10 0.42 5.06
N THR A 90 -11.42 -0.82 5.41
CA THR A 90 -10.43 -1.87 5.67
C THR A 90 -10.61 -3.00 4.68
N LEU A 91 -9.55 -3.32 3.94
CA LEU A 91 -9.50 -4.51 3.12
C LEU A 91 -9.10 -5.71 4.00
N HIS A 92 -9.97 -6.70 4.08
CA HIS A 92 -9.75 -7.98 4.73
C HIS A 92 -9.25 -8.98 3.70
N TYR A 93 -7.94 -9.13 3.60
CA TYR A 93 -7.31 -10.06 2.67
C TYR A 93 -6.98 -11.38 3.35
N HIS A 94 -7.53 -12.48 2.84
CA HIS A 94 -7.30 -13.85 3.31
C HIS A 94 -6.04 -14.45 2.64
N ALA A 95 -4.87 -14.09 3.17
CA ALA A 95 -3.59 -14.56 2.67
C ALA A 95 -3.39 -16.05 2.93
N ARG A 96 -2.99 -16.81 1.90
CA ARG A 96 -2.65 -18.23 2.02
C ARG A 96 -1.30 -18.40 2.68
N ARG A 97 -1.25 -19.27 3.65
CA ARG A 97 -0.03 -19.78 4.23
C ARG A 97 0.23 -21.18 3.72
N TYR A 98 1.37 -21.39 3.12
CA TYR A 98 1.77 -22.67 2.55
C TYR A 98 2.70 -23.44 3.48
N VAL A 99 2.74 -24.75 3.31
CA VAL A 99 3.73 -25.64 3.90
C VAL A 99 4.32 -26.52 2.79
N CYS A 100 5.64 -26.59 2.73
CA CYS A 100 6.34 -27.49 1.83
C CYS A 100 6.37 -28.91 2.43
N PRO A 101 5.89 -29.96 1.72
CA PRO A 101 5.94 -31.32 2.24
C PRO A 101 7.37 -31.92 2.25
N VAL A 102 8.31 -31.31 1.53
CA VAL A 102 9.70 -31.80 1.40
C VAL A 102 10.60 -31.22 2.49
N CYS A 103 10.67 -29.88 2.60
CA CYS A 103 11.55 -29.20 3.56
C CYS A 103 10.83 -28.70 4.82
N HIS A 104 9.51 -28.92 4.91
CA HIS A 104 8.64 -28.50 6.02
C HIS A 104 8.60 -27.00 6.29
N ARG A 105 9.21 -26.17 5.43
CA ARG A 105 9.14 -24.70 5.52
C ARG A 105 7.72 -24.21 5.36
N THR A 106 7.35 -23.20 6.16
CA THR A 106 6.09 -22.48 6.00
C THR A 106 6.35 -21.06 5.53
N TYR A 107 5.57 -20.59 4.55
CA TYR A 107 5.69 -19.26 3.99
C TYR A 107 4.34 -18.75 3.51
N TYR A 108 4.25 -17.45 3.26
CA TYR A 108 3.04 -16.80 2.75
C TYR A 108 3.18 -16.52 1.27
N GLU A 109 2.04 -16.46 0.58
CA GLU A 109 2.00 -15.84 -0.73
C GLU A 109 2.33 -14.35 -0.64
N LYS A 110 2.74 -13.76 -1.76
CA LYS A 110 2.99 -12.33 -1.86
C LYS A 110 1.66 -11.59 -1.72
N ASN A 111 1.62 -10.58 -0.84
CA ASN A 111 0.46 -9.71 -0.72
C ASN A 111 0.51 -8.64 -1.82
N PRO A 112 -0.44 -8.62 -2.78
CA PRO A 112 -0.41 -7.66 -3.88
C PRO A 112 -0.92 -6.26 -3.48
N PHE A 113 -1.65 -6.16 -2.36
CA PHE A 113 -2.33 -4.93 -1.98
C PHE A 113 -1.45 -3.91 -1.26
N VAL A 114 -0.30 -4.31 -0.72
CA VAL A 114 0.57 -3.45 0.09
C VAL A 114 2.02 -3.53 -0.34
N PHE A 115 2.77 -2.44 -0.11
CA PHE A 115 4.23 -2.51 -0.13
C PHE A 115 4.73 -3.39 1.03
N GLN A 116 5.90 -4.01 0.85
CA GLN A 116 6.48 -4.90 1.85
C GLN A 116 6.58 -4.22 3.23
N GLY A 117 6.04 -4.89 4.25
CA GLY A 117 6.06 -4.38 5.63
C GLY A 117 5.02 -3.30 5.95
N ARG A 118 4.17 -2.92 4.99
CA ARG A 118 3.14 -1.90 5.18
C ARG A 118 1.74 -2.50 5.40
N LYS A 119 0.85 -1.69 6.01
CA LYS A 119 -0.56 -2.04 6.26
C LYS A 119 -1.54 -1.10 5.56
N ILE A 120 -1.04 -0.17 4.75
CA ILE A 120 -1.84 0.75 3.94
C ILE A 120 -1.73 0.28 2.50
N SER A 121 -2.86 0.21 1.79
CA SER A 121 -2.87 -0.29 0.42
C SER A 121 -2.09 0.62 -0.53
N ILE A 122 -1.50 0.01 -1.55
CA ILE A 122 -0.77 0.72 -2.62
C ILE A 122 -1.66 1.80 -3.25
N LYS A 123 -2.94 1.49 -3.49
CA LYS A 123 -3.91 2.44 -4.04
C LYS A 123 -4.08 3.66 -3.14
N THR A 124 -4.24 3.46 -1.84
CA THR A 124 -4.34 4.54 -0.85
C THR A 124 -3.06 5.37 -0.80
N VAL A 125 -1.88 4.73 -0.83
CA VAL A 125 -0.59 5.43 -0.88
C VAL A 125 -0.49 6.32 -2.13
N ILE A 126 -0.85 5.81 -3.30
CA ILE A 126 -0.82 6.57 -4.55
C ILE A 126 -1.77 7.79 -4.47
N ASN A 127 -2.97 7.61 -3.93
CA ASN A 127 -3.93 8.69 -3.77
C ASN A 127 -3.42 9.78 -2.81
N ILE A 128 -2.84 9.39 -1.66
CA ILE A 128 -2.21 10.29 -0.69
C ILE A 128 -1.12 11.12 -1.35
N LEU A 129 -0.19 10.48 -2.07
CA LEU A 129 0.90 11.17 -2.77
C LEU A 129 0.40 12.09 -3.88
N THR A 130 -0.69 11.71 -4.56
CA THR A 130 -1.33 12.53 -5.59
C THR A 130 -1.96 13.78 -5.00
N ASP A 131 -2.64 13.65 -3.87
CA ASP A 131 -3.24 14.79 -3.20
C ASP A 131 -2.17 15.74 -2.61
N LEU A 132 -1.11 15.21 -2.01
CA LEU A 132 -0.01 16.01 -1.47
C LEU A 132 0.76 16.83 -2.52
N LYS A 133 0.56 16.58 -3.82
CA LYS A 133 1.08 17.45 -4.90
C LYS A 133 0.34 18.78 -5.00
N LYS A 134 -0.86 18.88 -4.47
CA LYS A 134 -1.66 20.09 -4.51
C LYS A 134 -1.17 21.05 -3.44
N SER A 135 -0.89 22.30 -3.81
CA SER A 135 -0.37 23.35 -2.89
C SER A 135 -1.30 23.71 -1.73
N THR A 136 -2.57 23.36 -1.85
CA THR A 136 -3.60 23.62 -0.82
C THR A 136 -3.70 22.50 0.23
N GLU A 137 -3.07 21.36 -0.01
CA GLU A 137 -3.15 20.22 0.89
C GLU A 137 -2.02 20.21 1.92
N THR A 138 -2.35 19.69 3.10
CA THR A 138 -1.40 19.47 4.19
C THR A 138 -1.40 18.01 4.58
N PHE A 139 -0.38 17.56 5.32
CA PHE A 139 -0.40 16.20 5.88
C PHE A 139 -1.63 15.95 6.78
N ALA A 140 -2.14 16.97 7.46
CA ALA A 140 -3.32 16.85 8.31
C ALA A 140 -4.59 16.70 7.48
N SER A 141 -4.82 17.51 6.45
CA SER A 141 -6.02 17.42 5.60
C SER A 141 -6.08 16.12 4.81
N VAL A 142 -4.93 15.68 4.30
CA VAL A 142 -4.83 14.39 3.60
C VAL A 142 -5.04 13.22 4.56
N ALA A 143 -4.45 13.28 5.75
CA ALA A 143 -4.61 12.24 6.76
C ALA A 143 -6.07 12.07 7.19
N GLU A 144 -6.80 13.16 7.39
CA GLU A 144 -8.23 13.15 7.69
C GLU A 144 -9.03 12.48 6.57
N ARG A 145 -8.78 12.88 5.30
CA ARG A 145 -9.47 12.33 4.11
C ARG A 145 -9.27 10.83 3.96
N TYR A 146 -8.07 10.34 4.24
CA TYR A 146 -7.74 8.90 4.08
C TYR A 146 -7.81 8.10 5.39
N HIS A 147 -8.37 8.68 6.45
CA HIS A 147 -8.56 8.02 7.76
C HIS A 147 -7.28 7.41 8.33
N ILE A 148 -6.17 8.13 8.21
CA ILE A 148 -4.86 7.77 8.76
C ILE A 148 -4.33 8.88 9.67
N SER A 149 -3.22 8.65 10.37
CA SER A 149 -2.59 9.71 11.16
C SER A 149 -1.76 10.65 10.27
N PRO A 150 -1.64 11.95 10.62
CA PRO A 150 -0.73 12.88 9.93
C PRO A 150 0.73 12.39 9.88
N THR A 151 1.18 11.71 10.93
CA THR A 151 2.51 11.07 10.98
C THR A 151 2.64 9.96 9.93
N SER A 152 1.57 9.19 9.69
CA SER A 152 1.56 8.16 8.64
C SER A 152 1.63 8.79 7.25
N ALA A 153 0.90 9.90 7.01
CA ALA A 153 0.95 10.63 5.75
C ALA A 153 2.35 11.22 5.49
N ALA A 154 3.00 11.80 6.51
CA ALA A 154 4.36 12.29 6.42
C ALA A 154 5.37 11.16 6.14
N SER A 155 5.24 10.01 6.85
CA SER A 155 6.12 8.86 6.61
C SER A 155 5.99 8.29 5.19
N ILE A 156 4.77 8.28 4.62
CA ILE A 156 4.54 7.89 3.22
C ILE A 156 5.25 8.87 2.28
N PHE A 157 5.13 10.16 2.54
CA PHE A 157 5.81 11.18 1.73
C PHE A 157 7.32 11.00 1.76
N ASP A 158 7.92 10.91 2.94
CA ASP A 158 9.37 10.76 3.11
C ASP A 158 9.93 9.49 2.45
N GLU A 159 9.15 8.42 2.42
CA GLU A 159 9.57 7.15 1.81
C GLU A 159 9.53 7.18 0.29
N HIS A 160 8.57 7.89 -0.31
CA HIS A 160 8.29 7.81 -1.75
C HIS A 160 8.70 9.04 -2.53
N VAL A 161 8.92 10.18 -1.86
CA VAL A 161 9.26 11.43 -2.52
C VAL A 161 10.76 11.74 -2.31
N GLN A 162 11.50 11.68 -3.39
CA GLN A 162 12.89 12.12 -3.42
C GLN A 162 12.96 13.48 -4.07
N ILE A 163 13.36 14.50 -3.31
CA ILE A 163 13.64 15.82 -3.83
C ILE A 163 15.07 15.81 -4.35
N SER A 164 15.20 15.84 -5.67
CA SER A 164 16.51 15.87 -6.31
C SER A 164 17.12 17.27 -6.16
N ARG A 165 18.23 17.37 -5.42
CA ARG A 165 18.97 18.62 -5.18
C ARG A 165 20.14 18.72 -6.14
N HIS A 166 19.89 18.93 -7.45
CA HIS A 166 20.95 18.78 -8.45
C HIS A 166 21.75 20.05 -8.73
N THR A 167 21.17 21.24 -8.58
CA THR A 167 21.89 22.50 -8.82
C THR A 167 21.28 23.61 -7.98
N LEU A 168 22.12 24.40 -7.35
CA LEU A 168 21.69 25.65 -6.75
C LEU A 168 21.46 26.69 -7.87
N PRO A 169 20.37 27.48 -7.81
CA PRO A 169 20.16 28.56 -8.76
C PRO A 169 21.22 29.67 -8.57
N GLU A 170 21.39 30.53 -9.57
CA GLU A 170 22.33 31.65 -9.50
C GLU A 170 22.00 32.65 -8.39
N MET A 171 20.70 32.80 -8.09
CA MET A 171 20.23 33.66 -7.02
C MET A 171 19.35 32.89 -6.04
N ILE A 172 19.79 32.84 -4.78
CA ILE A 172 19.07 32.21 -3.67
C ILE A 172 18.57 33.28 -2.75
N ASN A 173 17.31 33.27 -2.43
CA ASN A 173 16.74 33.99 -1.30
C ASN A 173 16.56 33.03 -0.12
N PHE A 174 16.75 33.55 1.10
CA PHE A 174 16.50 32.78 2.30
C PHE A 174 15.69 33.62 3.27
N ASP A 175 14.76 32.98 3.93
CA ASP A 175 13.89 33.58 4.92
C ASP A 175 13.78 32.65 6.14
N GLU A 176 13.60 33.26 7.32
CA GLU A 176 13.38 32.51 8.55
C GLU A 176 11.89 32.52 8.88
N VAL A 177 11.33 31.34 8.88
CA VAL A 177 9.91 31.14 9.21
C VAL A 177 9.81 30.53 10.60
N TYR A 178 8.94 31.08 11.44
CA TYR A 178 8.56 30.48 12.69
C TYR A 178 7.77 29.21 12.38
N ALA A 179 8.41 28.07 12.53
CA ALA A 179 7.81 26.77 12.26
C ALA A 179 7.73 25.95 13.55
N PHE A 180 7.08 24.81 13.44
CA PHE A 180 6.92 23.87 14.54
C PHE A 180 8.24 23.60 15.24
N ARG A 181 8.21 23.40 16.56
CA ARG A 181 9.36 23.05 17.38
C ARG A 181 10.15 21.90 16.75
N THR A 182 11.29 22.23 16.13
CA THR A 182 12.33 21.21 15.90
C THR A 182 13.05 20.96 17.23
N LYS A 183 13.81 19.89 17.35
CA LYS A 183 14.56 19.56 18.57
C LYS A 183 15.58 20.67 18.94
N THR A 184 15.96 21.51 17.99
CA THR A 184 17.08 22.46 18.09
C THR A 184 16.68 23.92 17.90
N SER A 185 15.58 24.23 17.21
CA SER A 185 15.19 25.61 16.91
C SER A 185 13.67 25.78 16.84
N LYS A 186 13.19 27.01 17.06
CA LYS A 186 11.82 27.45 16.79
C LYS A 186 11.65 27.99 15.37
N PHE A 187 12.72 28.20 14.67
CA PHE A 187 12.75 28.77 13.33
C PHE A 187 13.39 27.78 12.38
N VAL A 188 12.86 27.71 11.18
CA VAL A 188 13.46 27.01 10.04
C VAL A 188 13.87 28.04 9.00
N CYS A 189 14.97 27.78 8.32
CA CYS A 189 15.42 28.61 7.21
C CYS A 189 14.93 28.00 5.90
N VAL A 190 14.13 28.77 5.15
CA VAL A 190 13.63 28.37 3.84
C VAL A 190 14.51 28.96 2.76
N LEU A 191 15.06 28.11 1.90
CA LEU A 191 15.81 28.52 0.72
C LEU A 191 14.89 28.57 -0.49
N LEU A 192 14.89 29.68 -1.22
CA LEU A 192 14.06 29.90 -2.39
C LEU A 192 14.93 30.20 -3.61
N ASP A 193 14.53 29.67 -4.77
CA ASP A 193 14.98 30.16 -6.06
C ASP A 193 14.33 31.52 -6.31
N TYR A 194 15.13 32.59 -6.33
CA TYR A 194 14.63 33.96 -6.48
C TYR A 194 13.94 34.18 -7.82
N GLN A 195 14.45 33.57 -8.89
CA GLN A 195 13.90 33.75 -10.24
C GLN A 195 12.58 32.97 -10.43
N LYS A 196 12.53 31.73 -9.95
CA LYS A 196 11.36 30.86 -10.11
C LYS A 196 10.34 31.01 -9.00
N GLN A 197 10.67 31.71 -7.92
CA GLN A 197 9.83 31.85 -6.72
C GLN A 197 9.39 30.49 -6.15
N THR A 198 10.28 29.48 -6.21
CA THR A 198 10.00 28.13 -5.74
C THR A 198 10.92 27.75 -4.58
N PRO A 199 10.45 27.03 -3.56
CA PRO A 199 11.30 26.53 -2.49
C PRO A 199 12.30 25.51 -3.04
N ILE A 200 13.56 25.63 -2.59
CA ILE A 200 14.64 24.72 -2.90
C ILE A 200 14.85 23.75 -1.75
N ASP A 201 14.86 24.27 -0.52
CA ASP A 201 15.15 23.50 0.68
C ASP A 201 14.62 24.18 1.94
N VAL A 202 14.50 23.38 3.02
CA VAL A 202 14.17 23.86 4.36
C VAL A 202 15.22 23.32 5.32
N LEU A 203 15.95 24.22 5.98
CA LEU A 203 17.00 23.85 6.92
C LEU A 203 16.51 23.99 8.36
N ASP A 204 16.81 23.01 9.20
CA ASP A 204 16.36 22.94 10.60
C ASP A 204 16.92 24.08 11.48
N SER A 205 18.04 24.69 11.10
CA SER A 205 18.62 25.85 11.78
C SER A 205 19.64 26.57 10.90
N ARG A 206 19.92 27.84 11.26
CA ARG A 206 20.97 28.65 10.62
C ARG A 206 22.38 28.38 11.18
N HIS A 207 22.51 27.57 12.23
CA HIS A 207 23.79 27.29 12.85
C HIS A 207 24.41 26.02 12.26
N LYS A 208 25.68 26.14 11.80
CA LYS A 208 26.49 24.96 11.51
C LYS A 208 26.73 24.21 12.83
N SER A 209 26.45 22.92 12.82
CA SER A 209 26.92 21.98 13.85
C SER A 209 28.42 21.82 13.80
#